data_c4dc44c7635fa346b231b877fd09741f
#
_entry.id   c4dc44c7635fa346b231b877fd09741f
#
_cell.length_a   1.000
_cell.length_b   1.000
_cell.length_c   1.000
_cell.angle_alpha   90.00
_cell.angle_beta   90.00
_cell.angle_gamma   90.00
#
_symmetry.space_group_name_H-M   'P 1'
#
loop_
_entity.id
_entity.type
_entity.pdbx_description
1 polymer ?
#
loop_
_entity_poly.entity_id
_entity_poly.type
_entity_poly.pdbx_seq_one_letter_code
_entity_poly.pdbx_strand_id
1 'polypeptide(L)'
;MADPKSSRAPSGATGVLVLASGEVIWGRGFGAEGQAVGEVCFNTAMTGYQEVMTDPSYAGQIINFTFPHIGNVGTNPEDVEALNPHALGAIVRQDVTDPSNFRSTQHFDAWMKANGRIGISGVDTRALTRLIRVAGAPNAVIAHSASGDFDVPALLARAKAWAGLEGMDLAKDVTTLQTYKWDQGLWKLGEGYGTPVGVSSTLDTNGSGDNRSQIPFASSEDERPISKKPKVVAIDYGIKHNILRNLVDVGCDVTIVSATATFEEIMAHAPDGLFLSNGPGDPAATGEYAVPVIKQWLETKKPLFGICLGHQMLGLAVGATTEKMHQGHRGANHPVKRLSDGTVEITSMNHGFAVDAATLPANAKATHVSLFDGSNCGFELADQPAFSVQYHPEASPGPQDSHYLFEKFAGMMG
;
A
#
# COMPACT_ATOMS: atom_id res chain seq x y z
N MET A 1 -34.35 -2.29 6.77
CA MET A 1 -33.41 -1.69 5.81
C MET A 1 -34.11 -0.52 5.16
N ALA A 2 -33.48 0.67 5.14
CA ALA A 2 -34.06 1.80 4.40
C ALA A 2 -34.11 1.47 2.90
N ASP A 3 -35.16 1.95 2.22
CA ASP A 3 -35.27 1.82 0.77
C ASP A 3 -34.02 2.44 0.11
N PRO A 4 -33.20 1.66 -0.62
CA PRO A 4 -31.97 2.17 -1.25
C PRO A 4 -32.22 3.28 -2.29
N LYS A 5 -33.47 3.57 -2.63
CA LYS A 5 -33.88 4.66 -3.51
C LYS A 5 -34.37 5.90 -2.76
N SER A 6 -34.44 5.87 -1.41
CA SER A 6 -34.88 7.01 -0.62
C SER A 6 -33.79 8.09 -0.56
N SER A 7 -34.08 9.27 -1.11
CA SER A 7 -33.22 10.46 -1.00
C SER A 7 -33.33 11.18 0.36
N ARG A 8 -34.28 10.74 1.22
CA ARG A 8 -34.45 11.33 2.54
C ARG A 8 -33.69 10.54 3.60
N ALA A 9 -32.87 11.26 4.36
CA ALA A 9 -32.12 10.67 5.47
C ALA A 9 -33.06 10.03 6.51
N PRO A 10 -32.81 8.77 6.93
CA PRO A 10 -33.47 8.19 8.09
C PRO A 10 -33.14 9.00 9.36
N SER A 11 -34.03 8.95 10.35
CA SER A 11 -33.75 9.58 11.65
C SER A 11 -32.45 9.07 12.26
N GLY A 12 -31.54 9.98 12.63
CA GLY A 12 -30.25 9.68 13.22
C GLY A 12 -29.14 9.31 12.24
N ALA A 13 -29.39 9.36 10.92
CA ALA A 13 -28.33 9.20 9.93
C ALA A 13 -27.51 10.49 9.84
N THR A 14 -26.22 10.40 10.08
CA THR A 14 -25.24 11.48 9.98
C THR A 14 -24.15 11.18 8.93
N GLY A 15 -24.25 10.04 8.25
CA GLY A 15 -23.36 9.63 7.18
C GLY A 15 -24.14 9.04 5.99
N VAL A 16 -23.63 9.26 4.78
CA VAL A 16 -24.21 8.72 3.55
C VAL A 16 -23.13 8.34 2.54
N LEU A 17 -23.33 7.20 1.88
CA LEU A 17 -22.61 6.80 0.68
C LEU A 17 -23.59 6.83 -0.50
N VAL A 18 -23.26 7.59 -1.54
CA VAL A 18 -24.07 7.70 -2.76
C VAL A 18 -23.26 7.14 -3.92
N LEU A 19 -23.70 6.01 -4.48
CA LEU A 19 -23.07 5.38 -5.63
C LEU A 19 -23.48 6.07 -6.94
N ALA A 20 -22.60 6.07 -7.92
CA ALA A 20 -22.89 6.62 -9.25
C ALA A 20 -24.05 5.91 -9.96
N SER A 21 -24.34 4.65 -9.61
CA SER A 21 -25.50 3.89 -10.07
C SER A 21 -26.83 4.38 -9.51
N GLY A 22 -26.81 5.20 -8.42
CA GLY A 22 -27.97 5.82 -7.81
C GLY A 22 -28.38 5.19 -6.47
N GLU A 23 -27.72 4.13 -6.00
CA GLU A 23 -27.94 3.60 -4.68
C GLU A 23 -27.46 4.57 -3.60
N VAL A 24 -28.27 4.71 -2.54
CA VAL A 24 -27.99 5.55 -1.38
C VAL A 24 -27.94 4.69 -0.14
N ILE A 25 -26.79 4.67 0.51
CA ILE A 25 -26.55 3.85 1.70
C ILE A 25 -26.33 4.79 2.88
N TRP A 26 -27.25 4.71 3.85
CA TRP A 26 -27.24 5.54 5.05
C TRP A 26 -26.51 4.86 6.22
N GLY A 27 -25.86 5.66 7.05
CA GLY A 27 -25.19 5.22 8.26
C GLY A 27 -24.98 6.36 9.25
N ARG A 28 -24.15 6.11 10.25
CA ARG A 28 -23.68 7.12 11.20
C ARG A 28 -22.28 7.58 10.79
N GLY A 29 -22.10 8.87 10.61
CA GLY A 29 -20.81 9.45 10.29
C GLY A 29 -19.87 9.41 11.50
N PHE A 30 -18.59 9.23 11.25
CA PHE A 30 -17.48 9.39 12.18
C PHE A 30 -16.28 10.01 11.46
N GLY A 31 -15.22 10.38 12.21
CA GLY A 31 -14.10 11.10 11.64
C GLY A 31 -14.45 12.55 11.28
N ALA A 32 -13.87 13.08 10.20
CA ALA A 32 -14.11 14.44 9.75
C ALA A 32 -15.48 14.61 9.09
N GLU A 33 -16.09 15.77 9.29
CA GLU A 33 -17.24 16.20 8.48
C GLU A 33 -16.80 16.65 7.10
N GLY A 34 -17.65 16.46 6.10
CA GLY A 34 -17.39 16.84 4.72
C GLY A 34 -17.80 15.76 3.72
N GLN A 35 -17.20 15.82 2.54
CA GLN A 35 -17.50 14.87 1.47
C GLN A 35 -16.28 14.59 0.60
N ALA A 36 -16.12 13.33 0.16
CA ALA A 36 -15.07 12.89 -0.76
C ALA A 36 -15.67 12.03 -1.87
N VAL A 37 -15.11 12.16 -3.09
CA VAL A 37 -15.48 11.34 -4.25
C VAL A 37 -14.34 10.37 -4.58
N GLY A 38 -14.67 9.09 -4.82
CA GLY A 38 -13.68 8.08 -5.18
C GLY A 38 -14.31 6.74 -5.56
N GLU A 39 -13.48 5.78 -5.89
CA GLU A 39 -13.89 4.40 -6.16
C GLU A 39 -14.09 3.65 -4.84
N VAL A 40 -15.21 2.94 -4.69
CA VAL A 40 -15.43 2.09 -3.51
C VAL A 40 -14.81 0.73 -3.75
N CYS A 41 -13.87 0.37 -2.90
CA CYS A 41 -13.31 -0.98 -2.86
C CYS A 41 -13.63 -1.65 -1.52
N PHE A 42 -13.44 -2.97 -1.41
CA PHE A 42 -13.53 -3.66 -0.13
C PHE A 42 -12.17 -4.20 0.28
N ASN A 43 -11.94 -4.34 1.58
CA ASN A 43 -10.75 -4.97 2.12
C ASN A 43 -11.16 -6.12 3.06
N THR A 44 -10.56 -7.30 2.88
CA THR A 44 -10.90 -8.53 3.63
C THR A 44 -9.95 -8.81 4.80
N ALA A 45 -8.97 -7.95 5.06
CA ALA A 45 -8.09 -8.11 6.22
C ALA A 45 -8.87 -8.00 7.53
N MET A 46 -8.50 -8.83 8.51
CA MET A 46 -9.11 -8.83 9.84
C MET A 46 -8.43 -7.84 10.79
N THR A 47 -7.23 -7.38 10.46
CA THR A 47 -6.38 -6.48 11.24
C THR A 47 -5.73 -5.45 10.34
N GLY A 48 -5.06 -4.46 10.91
CA GLY A 48 -4.24 -3.51 10.15
C GLY A 48 -5.06 -2.43 9.45
N TYR A 49 -6.17 -2.00 10.02
CA TYR A 49 -7.00 -0.95 9.40
C TYR A 49 -6.29 0.40 9.33
N GLN A 50 -5.36 0.71 10.24
CA GLN A 50 -4.57 1.94 10.20
C GLN A 50 -3.52 1.87 9.09
N GLU A 51 -2.84 0.75 8.93
CA GLU A 51 -1.91 0.47 7.84
C GLU A 51 -2.63 0.56 6.50
N VAL A 52 -3.83 -0.03 6.39
CA VAL A 52 -4.67 0.06 5.17
C VAL A 52 -5.06 1.51 4.86
N MET A 53 -5.45 2.31 5.86
CA MET A 53 -5.82 3.72 5.65
C MET A 53 -4.64 4.59 5.26
N THR A 54 -3.42 4.22 5.67
CA THR A 54 -2.17 4.95 5.39
C THR A 54 -1.41 4.41 4.17
N ASP A 55 -1.81 3.27 3.60
CA ASP A 55 -1.20 2.73 2.38
C ASP A 55 -1.51 3.65 1.17
N PRO A 56 -0.48 4.25 0.54
CA PRO A 56 -0.69 5.15 -0.60
C PRO A 56 -1.40 4.52 -1.79
N SER A 57 -1.36 3.19 -1.93
CA SER A 57 -2.06 2.48 -3.00
C SER A 57 -3.59 2.63 -2.95
N TYR A 58 -4.15 3.12 -1.82
CA TYR A 58 -5.58 3.46 -1.70
C TYR A 58 -5.92 4.90 -2.06
N ALA A 59 -4.99 5.69 -2.62
CA ALA A 59 -5.33 7.04 -3.08
C ALA A 59 -6.49 7.00 -4.09
N GLY A 60 -7.43 7.92 -3.93
CA GLY A 60 -8.65 7.96 -4.75
C GLY A 60 -9.73 6.92 -4.37
N GLN A 61 -9.55 6.15 -3.28
CA GLN A 61 -10.47 5.07 -2.91
C GLN A 61 -11.15 5.28 -1.54
N ILE A 62 -12.38 4.76 -1.43
CA ILE A 62 -13.19 4.66 -0.22
C ILE A 62 -13.24 3.18 0.16
N ILE A 63 -12.79 2.83 1.37
CA ILE A 63 -12.55 1.44 1.76
C ILE A 63 -13.74 0.89 2.55
N ASN A 64 -14.39 -0.14 2.02
CA ASN A 64 -15.38 -0.94 2.73
C ASN A 64 -14.70 -2.08 3.48
N PHE A 65 -14.56 -1.97 4.78
CA PHE A 65 -13.99 -3.02 5.63
C PHE A 65 -14.99 -4.15 5.82
N THR A 66 -14.62 -5.37 5.41
CA THR A 66 -15.49 -6.54 5.57
C THR A 66 -15.49 -7.08 6.99
N PHE A 67 -14.40 -6.86 7.74
CA PHE A 67 -14.32 -7.22 9.15
C PHE A 67 -15.22 -6.28 9.98
N PRO A 68 -16.13 -6.84 10.81
CA PRO A 68 -17.19 -6.05 11.42
C PRO A 68 -16.74 -5.11 12.54
N HIS A 69 -15.64 -5.45 13.24
CA HIS A 69 -15.17 -4.73 14.42
C HIS A 69 -13.88 -3.97 14.11
N ILE A 70 -14.01 -2.66 13.88
CA ILE A 70 -12.89 -1.75 13.61
C ILE A 70 -12.71 -0.82 14.82
N GLY A 71 -11.46 -0.51 15.16
CA GLY A 71 -11.11 0.37 16.28
C GLY A 71 -10.53 -0.35 17.50
N ASN A 72 -10.69 -1.66 17.62
CA ASN A 72 -10.26 -2.47 18.77
C ASN A 72 -8.75 -2.41 19.05
N VAL A 73 -7.91 -2.15 18.07
CA VAL A 73 -6.46 -1.92 18.25
C VAL A 73 -6.17 -0.46 18.61
N GLY A 74 -7.08 0.47 18.32
CA GLY A 74 -6.81 1.90 18.35
C GLY A 74 -5.95 2.34 17.17
N THR A 75 -5.23 3.44 17.36
CA THR A 75 -4.20 3.91 16.42
C THR A 75 -2.95 4.30 17.20
N ASN A 76 -1.81 4.28 16.53
CA ASN A 76 -0.51 4.66 17.09
C ASN A 76 0.42 5.19 16.00
N PRO A 77 1.54 5.86 16.34
CA PRO A 77 2.46 6.44 15.35
C PRO A 77 3.33 5.41 14.62
N GLU A 78 3.33 4.14 15.05
CA GLU A 78 4.17 3.10 14.46
C GLU A 78 3.47 2.33 13.34
N ASP A 79 2.14 2.12 13.43
CA ASP A 79 1.35 1.34 12.47
C ASP A 79 0.92 2.21 11.27
N VAL A 80 1.91 2.86 10.64
CA VAL A 80 1.71 3.71 9.46
C VAL A 80 2.60 3.28 8.30
N GLU A 81 2.01 3.26 7.10
CA GLU A 81 2.70 2.93 5.86
C GLU A 81 3.10 4.15 5.04
N ALA A 82 2.57 5.32 5.38
CA ALA A 82 3.00 6.64 4.90
C ALA A 82 2.65 7.70 5.94
N LEU A 83 3.32 8.86 5.88
CA LEU A 83 3.11 9.96 6.83
C LEU A 83 1.68 10.50 6.80
N ASN A 84 1.07 10.54 5.61
CA ASN A 84 -0.30 11.01 5.42
C ASN A 84 -1.20 9.85 4.96
N PRO A 85 -2.40 9.69 5.51
CA PRO A 85 -3.39 8.76 4.98
C PRO A 85 -3.80 9.17 3.57
N HIS A 86 -3.85 8.22 2.64
CA HIS A 86 -4.25 8.49 1.26
C HIS A 86 -5.64 7.97 0.94
N ALA A 87 -6.15 6.97 1.66
CA ALA A 87 -7.53 6.54 1.54
C ALA A 87 -8.49 7.70 1.87
N LEU A 88 -9.55 7.86 1.09
CA LEU A 88 -10.51 8.98 1.22
C LEU A 88 -11.46 8.79 2.39
N GLY A 89 -11.80 7.56 2.72
CA GLY A 89 -12.72 7.26 3.81
C GLY A 89 -12.86 5.77 4.11
N ALA A 90 -13.57 5.48 5.20
CA ALA A 90 -13.80 4.15 5.72
C ALA A 90 -15.31 3.86 5.89
N ILE A 91 -15.76 2.69 5.44
CA ILE A 91 -17.10 2.18 5.63
C ILE A 91 -17.00 0.95 6.52
N VAL A 92 -17.69 0.97 7.67
CA VAL A 92 -17.62 -0.09 8.68
C VAL A 92 -19.02 -0.56 9.11
N ARG A 93 -19.10 -1.80 9.55
CA ARG A 93 -20.37 -2.42 9.96
C ARG A 93 -20.85 -1.94 11.33
N GLN A 94 -19.98 -2.03 12.32
CA GLN A 94 -20.26 -1.62 13.69
C GLN A 94 -19.75 -0.20 13.92
N ASP A 95 -20.24 0.46 14.97
CA ASP A 95 -19.58 1.68 15.42
C ASP A 95 -18.15 1.38 15.82
N VAL A 96 -17.27 2.36 15.64
CA VAL A 96 -15.87 2.23 16.03
C VAL A 96 -15.79 1.93 17.54
N THR A 97 -15.14 0.81 17.88
CA THR A 97 -15.03 0.37 19.25
C THR A 97 -13.92 1.08 20.02
N ASP A 98 -14.10 1.20 21.34
CA ASP A 98 -13.00 1.65 22.20
C ASP A 98 -11.81 0.69 22.09
N PRO A 99 -10.59 1.20 22.05
CA PRO A 99 -9.40 0.36 21.93
C PRO A 99 -9.14 -0.44 23.20
N SER A 100 -8.70 -1.68 23.01
CA SER A 100 -8.29 -2.59 24.07
C SER A 100 -6.85 -3.12 23.90
N ASN A 101 -6.09 -2.56 22.98
CA ASN A 101 -4.71 -2.94 22.73
C ASN A 101 -3.73 -2.01 23.46
N PHE A 102 -2.65 -2.57 24.04
CA PHE A 102 -1.64 -1.82 24.80
C PHE A 102 -0.86 -0.81 23.94
N ARG A 103 -0.82 -0.97 22.61
CA ARG A 103 -0.18 -0.04 21.69
C ARG A 103 -1.04 1.16 21.31
N SER A 104 -2.32 1.18 21.73
CA SER A 104 -3.22 2.27 21.39
C SER A 104 -2.77 3.57 22.08
N THR A 105 -2.58 4.61 21.28
CA THR A 105 -2.35 5.98 21.73
C THR A 105 -3.51 6.92 21.44
N GLN A 106 -4.40 6.53 20.52
CA GLN A 106 -5.53 7.35 20.10
C GLN A 106 -6.69 6.46 19.60
N HIS A 107 -7.92 6.91 19.83
CA HIS A 107 -9.13 6.29 19.28
C HIS A 107 -9.20 6.50 17.76
N PHE A 108 -9.66 5.49 16.99
CA PHE A 108 -9.67 5.53 15.53
C PHE A 108 -10.53 6.67 14.95
N ASP A 109 -11.69 6.96 15.56
CA ASP A 109 -12.52 8.11 15.17
C ASP A 109 -11.77 9.45 15.29
N ALA A 110 -11.10 9.66 16.43
CA ALA A 110 -10.31 10.87 16.67
C ALA A 110 -9.13 10.97 15.68
N TRP A 111 -8.49 9.85 15.36
CA TRP A 111 -7.43 9.78 14.36
C TRP A 111 -7.95 10.12 12.95
N MET A 112 -9.09 9.55 12.54
CA MET A 112 -9.75 9.86 11.26
C MET A 112 -10.06 11.36 11.16
N LYS A 113 -10.63 11.94 12.24
CA LYS A 113 -10.95 13.36 12.32
C LYS A 113 -9.71 14.25 12.20
N ALA A 114 -8.64 13.92 12.93
CA ALA A 114 -7.38 14.67 12.90
C ALA A 114 -6.72 14.65 11.50
N ASN A 115 -6.92 13.58 10.75
CA ASN A 115 -6.39 13.41 9.40
C ASN A 115 -7.36 13.84 8.28
N GLY A 116 -8.51 14.44 8.60
CA GLY A 116 -9.49 14.88 7.62
C GLY A 116 -10.15 13.75 6.84
N ARG A 117 -10.23 12.53 7.42
CA ARG A 117 -10.80 11.34 6.76
C ARG A 117 -12.24 11.11 7.25
N ILE A 118 -13.09 10.71 6.31
CA ILE A 118 -14.53 10.54 6.53
C ILE A 118 -14.81 9.07 6.79
N GLY A 119 -15.65 8.77 7.79
CA GLY A 119 -16.10 7.41 8.07
C GLY A 119 -17.62 7.29 8.12
N ILE A 120 -18.13 6.12 7.80
CA ILE A 120 -19.54 5.75 7.96
C ILE A 120 -19.65 4.39 8.64
N SER A 121 -20.35 4.31 9.75
CA SER A 121 -20.69 3.09 10.48
C SER A 121 -22.14 2.70 10.32
N GLY A 122 -22.51 1.48 10.74
CA GLY A 122 -23.88 0.97 10.66
C GLY A 122 -24.30 0.49 9.27
N VAL A 123 -23.35 0.31 8.35
CA VAL A 123 -23.57 -0.14 6.98
C VAL A 123 -23.57 -1.66 6.90
N ASP A 124 -24.42 -2.25 6.07
CA ASP A 124 -24.26 -3.67 5.69
C ASP A 124 -23.10 -3.84 4.70
N THR A 125 -21.88 -3.91 5.27
CA THR A 125 -20.63 -4.03 4.51
C THR A 125 -20.58 -5.31 3.67
N ARG A 126 -21.29 -6.37 4.08
CA ARG A 126 -21.39 -7.61 3.31
C ARG A 126 -22.26 -7.44 2.06
N ALA A 127 -23.40 -6.73 2.19
CA ALA A 127 -24.24 -6.43 1.04
C ALA A 127 -23.50 -5.54 0.03
N LEU A 128 -22.78 -4.53 0.51
CA LEU A 128 -21.94 -3.66 -0.32
C LEU A 128 -20.82 -4.45 -1.02
N THR A 129 -20.13 -5.35 -0.31
CA THR A 129 -19.11 -6.24 -0.91
C THR A 129 -19.71 -7.11 -2.02
N ARG A 130 -20.92 -7.65 -1.82
CA ARG A 130 -21.61 -8.44 -2.85
C ARG A 130 -21.97 -7.58 -4.07
N LEU A 131 -22.40 -6.34 -3.87
CA LEU A 131 -22.66 -5.38 -4.95
C LEU A 131 -21.40 -5.17 -5.78
N ILE A 132 -20.27 -4.87 -5.12
CA ILE A 132 -18.97 -4.65 -5.79
C ILE A 132 -18.55 -5.89 -6.59
N ARG A 133 -18.73 -7.09 -6.04
CA ARG A 133 -18.41 -8.35 -6.75
C ARG A 133 -19.24 -8.57 -8.02
N VAL A 134 -20.47 -8.10 -8.03
CA VAL A 134 -21.40 -8.32 -9.16
C VAL A 134 -21.29 -7.20 -10.19
N ALA A 135 -21.20 -5.94 -9.73
CA ALA A 135 -21.28 -4.77 -10.59
C ALA A 135 -19.90 -4.14 -10.92
N GLY A 136 -18.82 -4.61 -10.28
CA GLY A 136 -17.52 -3.95 -10.30
C GLY A 136 -17.39 -2.90 -9.20
N ALA A 137 -16.19 -2.32 -9.07
CA ALA A 137 -15.90 -1.26 -8.10
C ALA A 137 -16.59 0.05 -8.52
N PRO A 138 -17.61 0.54 -7.78
CA PRO A 138 -18.39 1.71 -8.20
C PRO A 138 -17.72 3.03 -7.80
N ASN A 139 -17.90 4.05 -8.62
CA ASN A 139 -17.68 5.44 -8.21
C ASN A 139 -18.73 5.86 -7.19
N ALA A 140 -18.34 6.61 -6.16
CA ALA A 140 -19.24 7.06 -5.12
C ALA A 140 -18.78 8.37 -4.47
N VAL A 141 -19.70 9.00 -3.76
CA VAL A 141 -19.39 10.05 -2.78
C VAL A 141 -19.71 9.54 -1.39
N ILE A 142 -18.74 9.63 -0.49
CA ILE A 142 -18.93 9.46 0.95
C ILE A 142 -19.11 10.84 1.59
N ALA A 143 -20.08 11.00 2.48
CA ALA A 143 -20.31 12.29 3.16
C ALA A 143 -20.68 12.06 4.64
N HIS A 144 -20.20 12.97 5.49
CA HIS A 144 -20.53 13.05 6.92
C HIS A 144 -20.98 14.48 7.27
N SER A 145 -22.11 14.60 7.91
CA SER A 145 -22.67 15.86 8.44
C SER A 145 -23.31 15.58 9.81
N ALA A 146 -22.86 16.27 10.85
CA ALA A 146 -23.41 16.10 12.20
C ALA A 146 -24.89 16.50 12.27
N SER A 147 -25.38 17.42 11.43
CA SER A 147 -26.79 17.80 11.33
C SER A 147 -27.66 16.76 10.60
N GLY A 148 -27.02 15.83 9.85
CA GLY A 148 -27.75 14.87 9.01
C GLY A 148 -28.36 15.48 7.74
N ASP A 149 -27.94 16.68 7.36
CA ASP A 149 -28.42 17.34 6.15
C ASP A 149 -27.54 16.98 4.96
N PHE A 150 -28.16 16.43 3.90
CA PHE A 150 -27.46 15.99 2.69
C PHE A 150 -28.24 16.38 1.43
N ASP A 151 -27.55 16.99 0.49
CA ASP A 151 -28.05 17.18 -0.89
C ASP A 151 -27.71 15.93 -1.73
N VAL A 152 -28.51 14.88 -1.58
CA VAL A 152 -28.31 13.61 -2.28
C VAL A 152 -28.27 13.77 -3.80
N PRO A 153 -29.12 14.58 -4.45
CA PRO A 153 -29.00 14.87 -5.88
C PRO A 153 -27.64 15.44 -6.28
N ALA A 154 -27.10 16.40 -5.52
CA ALA A 154 -25.77 16.95 -5.78
C ALA A 154 -24.64 15.92 -5.56
N LEU A 155 -24.73 15.10 -4.50
CA LEU A 155 -23.78 14.01 -4.26
C LEU A 155 -23.79 12.99 -5.41
N LEU A 156 -24.98 12.60 -5.89
CA LEU A 156 -25.13 11.70 -7.03
C LEU A 156 -24.53 12.29 -8.32
N ALA A 157 -24.80 13.56 -8.58
CA ALA A 157 -24.24 14.25 -9.74
C ALA A 157 -22.71 14.26 -9.69
N ARG A 158 -22.14 14.49 -8.50
CA ARG A 158 -20.68 14.44 -8.28
C ARG A 158 -20.10 13.03 -8.45
N ALA A 159 -20.78 11.99 -7.94
CA ALA A 159 -20.36 10.61 -8.14
C ALA A 159 -20.32 10.21 -9.61
N LYS A 160 -21.33 10.63 -10.38
CA LYS A 160 -21.42 10.37 -11.84
C LYS A 160 -20.40 11.14 -12.67
N ALA A 161 -20.04 12.35 -12.23
CA ALA A 161 -19.10 13.22 -12.95
C ALA A 161 -17.63 12.79 -12.75
N TRP A 162 -17.34 11.99 -11.72
CA TRP A 162 -15.97 11.51 -11.49
C TRP A 162 -15.60 10.44 -12.50
N ALA A 163 -14.47 10.64 -13.20
CA ALA A 163 -14.04 9.76 -14.30
C ALA A 163 -13.62 8.35 -13.87
N GLY A 164 -13.33 8.13 -12.58
CA GLY A 164 -12.77 6.88 -12.08
C GLY A 164 -11.24 6.90 -12.06
N LEU A 165 -10.64 5.77 -11.66
CA LEU A 165 -9.18 5.63 -11.55
C LEU A 165 -8.49 5.42 -12.90
N GLU A 166 -9.23 5.00 -13.92
CA GLU A 166 -8.69 4.80 -15.28
C GLU A 166 -8.18 6.11 -15.86
N GLY A 167 -6.95 6.11 -16.36
CA GLY A 167 -6.26 7.28 -16.86
C GLY A 167 -5.72 8.24 -15.78
N MET A 168 -5.88 7.94 -14.48
CA MET A 168 -5.35 8.79 -13.41
C MET A 168 -3.91 8.41 -13.04
N ASP A 169 -3.00 9.36 -13.16
CA ASP A 169 -1.62 9.26 -12.65
C ASP A 169 -1.58 9.74 -11.19
N LEU A 170 -1.92 8.86 -10.25
CA LEU A 170 -1.89 9.17 -8.83
C LEU A 170 -0.50 8.97 -8.18
N ALA A 171 0.43 8.33 -8.88
CA ALA A 171 1.79 8.16 -8.36
C ALA A 171 2.49 9.51 -8.16
N LYS A 172 2.24 10.49 -9.03
CA LYS A 172 2.76 11.86 -8.87
C LYS A 172 2.22 12.60 -7.66
N ASP A 173 1.00 12.24 -7.20
CA ASP A 173 0.35 12.91 -6.07
C ASP A 173 0.85 12.39 -4.71
N VAL A 174 1.41 11.17 -4.69
CA VAL A 174 1.82 10.48 -3.46
C VAL A 174 3.34 10.32 -3.32
N THR A 175 4.10 10.57 -4.38
CA THR A 175 5.56 10.42 -4.40
C THR A 175 6.27 11.44 -3.52
N THR A 176 7.49 11.10 -3.10
CA THR A 176 8.38 12.06 -2.42
C THR A 176 8.78 13.23 -3.32
N LEU A 177 8.88 14.41 -2.72
CA LEU A 177 9.38 15.63 -3.41
C LEU A 177 10.90 15.78 -3.32
N GLN A 178 11.57 15.01 -2.46
CA GLN A 178 13.00 15.08 -2.21
C GLN A 178 13.61 13.70 -2.10
N THR A 179 14.80 13.53 -2.65
CA THR A 179 15.59 12.31 -2.44
C THR A 179 16.05 12.24 -0.98
N TYR A 180 15.87 11.04 -0.37
CA TYR A 180 16.27 10.81 1.01
C TYR A 180 16.76 9.37 1.20
N LYS A 181 17.45 9.13 2.33
CA LYS A 181 17.85 7.79 2.74
C LYS A 181 16.90 7.22 3.78
N TRP A 182 16.73 5.90 3.76
CA TRP A 182 15.97 5.18 4.77
C TRP A 182 16.89 4.23 5.52
N ASP A 183 16.83 4.31 6.85
CA ASP A 183 17.68 3.52 7.76
C ASP A 183 16.90 2.75 8.82
N GLN A 184 15.56 2.86 8.84
CA GLN A 184 14.72 2.16 9.78
C GLN A 184 14.49 0.71 9.35
N GLY A 185 14.79 -0.25 10.23
CA GLY A 185 14.54 -1.68 10.05
C GLY A 185 13.14 -2.11 10.50
N LEU A 186 12.89 -3.42 10.55
CA LEU A 186 11.61 -4.00 10.97
C LEU A 186 11.32 -3.73 12.45
N TRP A 187 10.04 -3.64 12.77
CA TRP A 187 9.55 -3.47 14.14
C TRP A 187 9.76 -4.74 14.98
N LYS A 188 10.23 -4.56 16.21
CA LYS A 188 10.40 -5.65 17.17
C LYS A 188 9.70 -5.32 18.49
N LEU A 189 9.02 -6.33 19.05
CA LEU A 189 8.31 -6.17 20.31
C LEU A 189 9.26 -5.76 21.45
N GLY A 190 8.96 -4.63 22.10
CA GLY A 190 9.77 -4.07 23.18
C GLY A 190 10.94 -3.19 22.75
N GLU A 191 11.28 -3.16 21.46
CA GLU A 191 12.39 -2.37 20.90
C GLU A 191 11.88 -1.29 19.92
N GLY A 192 10.67 -1.48 19.36
CA GLY A 192 10.15 -0.62 18.29
C GLY A 192 10.84 -0.90 16.95
N TYR A 193 10.96 0.13 16.11
CA TYR A 193 11.69 0.02 14.84
C TYR A 193 13.20 0.09 15.09
N GLY A 194 13.92 -0.95 14.65
CA GLY A 194 15.37 -1.01 14.75
C GLY A 194 16.07 0.02 13.87
N THR A 195 17.14 0.64 14.38
CA THR A 195 18.12 1.30 13.53
C THR A 195 19.23 0.29 13.22
N PRO A 196 19.78 0.24 11.99
CA PRO A 196 20.88 -0.66 11.68
C PRO A 196 22.06 -0.40 12.61
N VAL A 197 22.65 -1.47 13.13
CA VAL A 197 23.89 -1.39 13.92
C VAL A 197 24.97 -0.77 13.05
N GLY A 198 25.37 0.48 13.36
CA GLY A 198 26.45 1.18 12.65
C GLY A 198 26.20 2.67 12.30
N VAL A 199 25.02 3.22 12.58
CA VAL A 199 24.79 4.66 12.45
C VAL A 199 24.75 5.30 13.84
N SER A 200 25.86 5.91 14.25
CA SER A 200 25.91 6.77 15.44
C SER A 200 25.01 7.99 15.19
N SER A 201 23.92 8.08 15.91
CA SER A 201 23.09 9.29 15.98
C SER A 201 23.86 10.35 16.79
N THR A 202 24.72 11.13 16.14
CA THR A 202 25.26 12.36 16.72
C THR A 202 24.27 13.50 16.50
N LEU A 203 23.27 13.57 17.35
CA LEU A 203 22.60 14.81 17.72
C LEU A 203 22.45 14.81 19.23
N ASP A 204 23.56 15.04 19.91
CA ASP A 204 23.57 15.43 21.31
C ASP A 204 23.12 16.89 21.43
N THR A 205 21.95 17.07 22.04
CA THR A 205 21.62 18.35 22.69
C THR A 205 21.50 18.12 24.18
N ASN A 206 22.56 18.55 24.91
CA ASN A 206 22.60 18.98 26.30
C ASN A 206 22.19 18.02 27.44
N GLY A 207 23.21 17.48 28.04
CA GLY A 207 23.58 17.59 29.45
C GLY A 207 22.60 17.29 30.55
N SER A 208 22.74 16.09 31.15
CA SER A 208 22.88 15.97 32.63
C SER A 208 23.37 14.57 32.94
N GLY A 209 24.46 14.48 33.71
CA GLY A 209 25.12 13.23 34.00
C GLY A 209 24.33 12.38 35.00
N ASP A 210 24.45 11.08 34.82
CA ASP A 210 24.51 10.19 35.98
C ASP A 210 25.36 8.96 35.69
N ASN A 211 26.17 8.64 36.66
CA ASN A 211 27.31 7.72 36.66
C ASN A 211 26.81 6.33 37.03
N ARG A 212 26.84 5.34 36.11
CA ARG A 212 26.78 3.90 36.49
C ARG A 212 27.78 3.05 35.70
N SER A 213 28.77 2.65 36.45
CA SER A 213 29.73 1.52 36.34
C SER A 213 29.71 0.67 35.08
N GLN A 214 30.81 0.75 34.38
CA GLN A 214 31.28 -0.17 33.34
C GLN A 214 31.53 -1.57 33.91
N ILE A 215 30.93 -2.57 33.28
CA ILE A 215 31.39 -3.96 33.36
C ILE A 215 31.92 -4.33 31.96
N PRO A 216 33.18 -4.69 31.80
CA PRO A 216 33.70 -5.09 30.49
C PRO A 216 33.32 -6.55 30.23
N PHE A 217 32.38 -6.77 29.31
CA PHE A 217 32.26 -8.08 28.66
C PHE A 217 33.19 -8.08 27.46
N ALA A 218 34.24 -8.88 27.53
CA ALA A 218 35.08 -9.22 26.41
C ALA A 218 34.27 -10.15 25.45
N SER A 219 33.79 -9.61 24.35
CA SER A 219 33.34 -10.40 23.22
C SER A 219 34.48 -10.45 22.21
N SER A 220 34.91 -11.66 21.89
CA SER A 220 35.83 -11.97 20.76
C SER A 220 35.14 -11.45 19.48
N GLU A 221 35.66 -10.38 18.94
CA GLU A 221 35.31 -9.86 17.61
C GLU A 221 35.84 -10.85 16.57
N ASP A 222 34.98 -11.68 16.03
CA ASP A 222 35.18 -12.28 14.71
C ASP A 222 35.09 -11.13 13.69
N GLU A 223 36.25 -10.57 13.31
CA GLU A 223 36.39 -9.64 12.20
C GLU A 223 36.06 -10.37 10.89
N ARG A 224 34.77 -10.58 10.61
CA ARG A 224 34.35 -10.81 9.24
C ARG A 224 34.50 -9.49 8.47
N PRO A 225 35.08 -9.51 7.25
CA PRO A 225 35.16 -8.28 6.44
C PRO A 225 33.77 -7.68 6.32
N ILE A 226 33.63 -6.39 6.63
CA ILE A 226 32.38 -5.66 6.43
C ILE A 226 32.08 -5.73 4.94
N SER A 227 31.24 -6.67 4.54
CA SER A 227 30.76 -6.74 3.16
C SER A 227 30.03 -5.43 2.88
N LYS A 228 30.43 -4.73 1.83
CA LYS A 228 29.81 -3.47 1.42
C LYS A 228 28.31 -3.70 1.23
N LYS A 229 27.47 -2.97 1.98
CA LYS A 229 26.01 -3.06 1.84
C LYS A 229 25.61 -2.76 0.40
N PRO A 230 24.77 -3.59 -0.24
CA PRO A 230 24.24 -3.30 -1.57
C PRO A 230 23.48 -1.98 -1.56
N LYS A 231 23.78 -1.10 -2.51
CA LYS A 231 23.08 0.18 -2.69
C LYS A 231 21.84 -0.03 -3.53
N VAL A 232 20.69 0.24 -2.97
CA VAL A 232 19.40 0.18 -3.66
C VAL A 232 18.85 1.58 -3.84
N VAL A 233 18.52 1.95 -5.07
CA VAL A 233 17.65 3.10 -5.34
C VAL A 233 16.23 2.59 -5.49
N ALA A 234 15.31 3.13 -4.68
CA ALA A 234 13.88 2.83 -4.75
C ALA A 234 13.14 4.01 -5.38
N ILE A 235 12.43 3.75 -6.49
CA ILE A 235 11.54 4.74 -7.10
C ILE A 235 10.23 4.74 -6.32
N ASP A 236 9.84 5.89 -5.81
CA ASP A 236 8.65 6.09 -5.00
C ASP A 236 7.43 6.41 -5.86
N TYR A 237 6.66 5.39 -6.20
CA TYR A 237 5.33 5.56 -6.82
C TYR A 237 4.21 5.65 -5.78
N GLY A 238 4.53 5.67 -4.49
CA GLY A 238 3.66 5.58 -3.33
C GLY A 238 4.11 4.44 -2.42
N ILE A 239 5.40 4.48 -2.05
CA ILE A 239 6.07 3.39 -1.34
C ILE A 239 5.55 3.23 0.08
N LYS A 240 5.21 2.01 0.46
CA LYS A 240 4.93 1.64 1.85
C LYS A 240 6.21 1.60 2.66
N HIS A 241 6.17 2.17 3.86
CA HIS A 241 7.31 2.16 4.78
C HIS A 241 7.80 0.74 5.09
N ASN A 242 6.90 -0.24 5.15
CA ASN A 242 7.31 -1.61 5.45
C ASN A 242 8.13 -2.26 4.33
N ILE A 243 7.99 -1.83 3.08
CA ILE A 243 8.89 -2.22 1.99
C ILE A 243 10.32 -1.74 2.27
N LEU A 244 10.47 -0.46 2.64
CA LEU A 244 11.77 0.13 2.96
C LEU A 244 12.43 -0.57 4.15
N ARG A 245 11.62 -0.88 5.18
CA ARG A 245 12.09 -1.61 6.38
C ARG A 245 12.61 -3.01 6.02
N ASN A 246 11.92 -3.72 5.12
CA ASN A 246 12.36 -5.04 4.65
C ASN A 246 13.66 -4.96 3.84
N LEU A 247 13.83 -3.96 2.96
CA LEU A 247 15.08 -3.75 2.22
C LEU A 247 16.26 -3.48 3.16
N VAL A 248 16.05 -2.69 4.22
CA VAL A 248 17.08 -2.43 5.24
C VAL A 248 17.38 -3.69 6.06
N ASP A 249 16.36 -4.47 6.42
CA ASP A 249 16.49 -5.68 7.22
C ASP A 249 17.34 -6.74 6.50
N VAL A 250 17.21 -6.86 5.17
CA VAL A 250 18.06 -7.73 4.36
C VAL A 250 19.44 -7.11 4.02
N GLY A 251 19.80 -5.99 4.63
CA GLY A 251 21.14 -5.40 4.60
C GLY A 251 21.40 -4.36 3.52
N CYS A 252 20.38 -3.86 2.82
CA CYS A 252 20.55 -2.85 1.78
C CYS A 252 20.76 -1.43 2.35
N ASP A 253 21.55 -0.59 1.64
CA ASP A 253 21.62 0.88 1.81
C ASP A 253 20.62 1.51 0.86
N VAL A 254 19.49 2.00 1.39
CA VAL A 254 18.32 2.38 0.57
C VAL A 254 18.27 3.90 0.38
N THR A 255 18.21 4.34 -0.87
CA THR A 255 17.96 5.72 -1.28
C THR A 255 16.63 5.79 -2.04
N ILE A 256 15.74 6.68 -1.63
CA ILE A 256 14.44 6.88 -2.24
C ILE A 256 14.50 8.09 -3.17
N VAL A 257 13.96 7.93 -4.38
CA VAL A 257 13.86 8.99 -5.38
C VAL A 257 12.40 9.16 -5.83
N SER A 258 12.07 10.33 -6.39
CA SER A 258 10.73 10.60 -6.92
C SER A 258 10.31 9.62 -8.02
N ALA A 259 8.99 9.45 -8.18
CA ALA A 259 8.39 8.72 -9.31
C ALA A 259 8.88 9.19 -10.68
N THR A 260 9.20 10.47 -10.80
CA THR A 260 9.62 11.12 -12.05
C THR A 260 11.14 11.27 -12.19
N ALA A 261 11.93 10.62 -11.30
CA ALA A 261 13.38 10.66 -11.38
C ALA A 261 13.89 10.14 -12.73
N THR A 262 14.84 10.82 -13.32
CA THR A 262 15.48 10.41 -14.56
C THR A 262 16.47 9.27 -14.33
N PHE A 263 16.85 8.58 -15.39
CA PHE A 263 17.86 7.53 -15.33
C PHE A 263 19.21 8.06 -14.82
N GLU A 264 19.61 9.26 -15.23
CA GLU A 264 20.83 9.92 -14.80
C GLU A 264 20.82 10.25 -13.31
N GLU A 265 19.69 10.75 -12.79
CA GLU A 265 19.51 11.01 -11.35
C GLU A 265 19.63 9.71 -10.54
N ILE A 266 19.03 8.61 -11.00
CA ILE A 266 19.15 7.30 -10.36
C ILE A 266 20.61 6.84 -10.36
N MET A 267 21.28 6.92 -11.52
CA MET A 267 22.67 6.46 -11.68
C MET A 267 23.68 7.31 -10.90
N ALA A 268 23.37 8.57 -10.60
CA ALA A 268 24.22 9.44 -9.77
C ALA A 268 24.42 8.89 -8.35
N HIS A 269 23.51 8.04 -7.87
CA HIS A 269 23.66 7.32 -6.57
C HIS A 269 24.51 6.06 -6.66
N ALA A 270 25.01 5.70 -7.86
CA ALA A 270 25.78 4.49 -8.13
C ALA A 270 25.14 3.21 -7.54
N PRO A 271 23.86 2.92 -7.86
CA PRO A 271 23.15 1.79 -7.28
C PRO A 271 23.67 0.44 -7.79
N ASP A 272 23.60 -0.56 -6.91
CA ASP A 272 23.83 -1.96 -7.25
C ASP A 272 22.54 -2.64 -7.75
N GLY A 273 21.35 -2.14 -7.28
CA GLY A 273 20.02 -2.60 -7.70
C GLY A 273 18.98 -1.48 -7.74
N LEU A 274 17.93 -1.66 -8.57
CA LEU A 274 16.76 -0.78 -8.66
C LEU A 274 15.53 -1.46 -8.08
N PHE A 275 14.81 -0.71 -7.25
CA PHE A 275 13.53 -1.15 -6.69
C PHE A 275 12.39 -0.29 -7.24
N LEU A 276 11.33 -0.92 -7.78
CA LEU A 276 10.11 -0.26 -8.23
C LEU A 276 9.01 -0.48 -7.21
N SER A 277 8.55 0.59 -6.56
CA SER A 277 7.62 0.46 -5.46
C SER A 277 6.18 0.15 -5.89
N ASN A 278 5.33 -0.17 -4.92
CA ASN A 278 3.88 -0.11 -5.03
C ASN A 278 3.41 1.34 -5.26
N GLY A 279 2.14 1.50 -5.62
CA GLY A 279 1.54 2.81 -5.77
C GLY A 279 0.10 2.75 -6.30
N PRO A 280 -0.61 3.89 -6.30
CA PRO A 280 -1.97 4.04 -6.80
C PRO A 280 -2.04 4.41 -8.28
N GLY A 281 -3.26 4.39 -8.81
CA GLY A 281 -3.60 4.94 -10.12
C GLY A 281 -3.55 3.92 -11.24
N ASP A 282 -3.63 4.44 -12.47
CA ASP A 282 -3.55 3.65 -13.70
C ASP A 282 -2.09 3.44 -14.10
N PRO A 283 -1.63 2.17 -14.21
CA PRO A 283 -0.27 1.89 -14.63
C PRO A 283 0.07 2.44 -16.03
N ALA A 284 -0.90 2.56 -16.94
CA ALA A 284 -0.65 3.14 -18.26
C ALA A 284 -0.27 4.62 -18.18
N ALA A 285 -0.92 5.39 -17.28
CA ALA A 285 -0.62 6.80 -17.09
C ALA A 285 0.76 7.01 -16.41
N THR A 286 1.06 6.24 -15.37
CA THR A 286 2.39 6.25 -14.73
C THR A 286 3.50 5.77 -15.68
N GLY A 287 3.16 4.82 -16.55
CA GLY A 287 4.08 4.24 -17.54
C GLY A 287 4.65 5.24 -18.56
N GLU A 288 3.96 6.36 -18.82
CA GLU A 288 4.43 7.36 -19.76
C GLU A 288 5.84 7.87 -19.46
N TYR A 289 6.16 8.04 -18.16
CA TYR A 289 7.49 8.49 -17.73
C TYR A 289 8.34 7.39 -17.08
N ALA A 290 7.72 6.39 -16.46
CA ALA A 290 8.44 5.32 -15.77
C ALA A 290 9.06 4.31 -16.73
N VAL A 291 8.33 3.93 -17.81
CA VAL A 291 8.77 2.92 -18.79
C VAL A 291 10.10 3.28 -19.47
N PRO A 292 10.32 4.51 -19.95
CA PRO A 292 11.61 4.88 -20.56
C PRO A 292 12.79 4.70 -19.61
N VAL A 293 12.65 5.06 -18.34
CA VAL A 293 13.68 4.93 -17.29
C VAL A 293 13.97 3.45 -17.01
N ILE A 294 12.92 2.63 -16.88
CA ILE A 294 13.07 1.19 -16.64
C ILE A 294 13.76 0.51 -17.81
N LYS A 295 13.44 0.86 -19.04
CA LYS A 295 14.14 0.32 -20.23
C LYS A 295 15.63 0.62 -20.20
N GLN A 296 16.02 1.87 -19.91
CA GLN A 296 17.44 2.24 -19.76
C GLN A 296 18.11 1.46 -18.62
N TRP A 297 17.41 1.25 -17.50
CA TRP A 297 17.95 0.41 -16.41
C TRP A 297 18.18 -1.04 -16.85
N LEU A 298 17.24 -1.64 -17.56
CA LEU A 298 17.35 -3.01 -18.05
C LEU A 298 18.56 -3.19 -18.99
N GLU A 299 18.99 -2.16 -19.74
CA GLU A 299 20.21 -2.20 -20.56
C GLU A 299 21.48 -2.34 -19.71
N THR A 300 21.46 -1.91 -18.46
CA THR A 300 22.62 -2.05 -17.53
C THR A 300 22.85 -3.48 -17.06
N LYS A 301 21.89 -4.38 -17.21
CA LYS A 301 21.89 -5.75 -16.67
C LYS A 301 22.05 -5.84 -15.14
N LYS A 302 21.76 -4.76 -14.43
CA LYS A 302 21.75 -4.75 -12.97
C LYS A 302 20.43 -5.27 -12.41
N PRO A 303 20.42 -5.82 -11.17
CA PRO A 303 19.23 -6.32 -10.50
C PRO A 303 18.07 -5.32 -10.43
N LEU A 304 16.84 -5.83 -10.69
CA LEU A 304 15.60 -5.08 -10.56
C LEU A 304 14.55 -5.93 -9.85
N PHE A 305 13.86 -5.32 -8.87
CA PHE A 305 12.70 -5.91 -8.21
C PHE A 305 11.53 -4.92 -8.21
N GLY A 306 10.32 -5.37 -8.62
CA GLY A 306 9.10 -4.56 -8.66
C GLY A 306 7.97 -5.17 -7.84
N ILE A 307 7.25 -4.33 -7.07
CA ILE A 307 6.08 -4.73 -6.26
C ILE A 307 4.85 -3.96 -6.71
N CYS A 308 3.74 -4.66 -6.93
CA CYS A 308 2.40 -4.14 -7.24
C CYS A 308 2.43 -3.20 -8.46
N LEU A 309 2.37 -1.87 -8.31
CA LEU A 309 2.53 -0.94 -9.44
C LEU A 309 3.91 -1.14 -10.11
N GLY A 310 4.97 -1.38 -9.34
CA GLY A 310 6.31 -1.67 -9.89
C GLY A 310 6.35 -2.96 -10.74
N HIS A 311 5.54 -3.97 -10.42
CA HIS A 311 5.35 -5.14 -11.26
C HIS A 311 4.68 -4.77 -12.59
N GLN A 312 3.66 -3.93 -12.54
CA GLN A 312 2.96 -3.45 -13.74
C GLN A 312 3.87 -2.57 -14.60
N MET A 313 4.69 -1.70 -13.96
CA MET A 313 5.70 -0.89 -14.67
C MET A 313 6.73 -1.74 -15.39
N LEU A 314 7.25 -2.80 -14.75
CA LEU A 314 8.16 -3.73 -15.40
C LEU A 314 7.46 -4.46 -16.56
N GLY A 315 6.19 -4.87 -16.38
CA GLY A 315 5.37 -5.47 -17.44
C GLY A 315 5.27 -4.57 -18.67
N LEU A 316 4.89 -3.31 -18.48
CA LEU A 316 4.81 -2.32 -19.55
C LEU A 316 6.19 -2.07 -20.21
N ALA A 317 7.27 -2.02 -19.44
CA ALA A 317 8.61 -1.78 -19.94
C ALA A 317 9.11 -2.91 -20.84
N VAL A 318 8.71 -4.14 -20.61
CA VAL A 318 9.04 -5.29 -21.48
C VAL A 318 8.05 -5.50 -22.63
N GLY A 319 7.01 -4.66 -22.73
CA GLY A 319 6.05 -4.68 -23.83
C GLY A 319 4.76 -5.45 -23.58
N ALA A 320 4.52 -5.89 -22.34
CA ALA A 320 3.22 -6.41 -21.93
C ALA A 320 2.19 -5.27 -21.78
N THR A 321 0.90 -5.63 -21.66
CA THR A 321 -0.19 -4.70 -21.40
C THR A 321 -0.76 -4.91 -20.00
N THR A 322 -1.45 -3.89 -19.50
CA THR A 322 -2.20 -3.96 -18.24
C THR A 322 -3.69 -3.78 -18.50
N GLU A 323 -4.51 -4.39 -17.65
CA GLU A 323 -5.97 -4.29 -17.73
C GLU A 323 -6.56 -3.91 -16.38
N LYS A 324 -7.66 -3.14 -16.38
CA LYS A 324 -8.43 -2.87 -15.16
C LYS A 324 -9.24 -4.09 -14.81
N MET A 325 -9.10 -4.57 -13.59
CA MET A 325 -9.86 -5.69 -13.06
C MET A 325 -11.28 -5.27 -12.69
N HIS A 326 -12.23 -6.19 -12.81
CA HIS A 326 -13.63 -5.95 -12.47
C HIS A 326 -13.82 -5.43 -11.02
N GLN A 327 -13.16 -6.04 -10.05
CA GLN A 327 -13.26 -5.66 -8.63
C GLN A 327 -11.90 -5.48 -7.95
N GLY A 328 -10.80 -5.95 -8.59
CA GLY A 328 -9.46 -5.99 -8.03
C GLY A 328 -9.32 -6.99 -6.87
N HIS A 329 -8.09 -7.08 -6.34
CA HIS A 329 -7.75 -7.90 -5.18
C HIS A 329 -7.33 -7.00 -4.02
N ARG A 330 -8.01 -7.12 -2.86
CA ARG A 330 -7.68 -6.36 -1.65
C ARG A 330 -7.96 -7.16 -0.40
N GLY A 331 -6.91 -7.42 0.36
CA GLY A 331 -6.95 -8.19 1.59
C GLY A 331 -5.65 -8.93 1.86
N ALA A 332 -5.58 -9.58 3.01
CA ALA A 332 -4.38 -10.25 3.52
C ALA A 332 -4.50 -11.80 3.52
N ASN A 333 -5.35 -12.34 2.67
CA ASN A 333 -5.69 -13.77 2.65
C ASN A 333 -5.81 -14.33 1.23
N HIS A 334 -5.02 -13.80 0.29
CA HIS A 334 -5.04 -14.21 -1.10
C HIS A 334 -4.06 -15.37 -1.35
N PRO A 335 -4.54 -16.55 -1.75
CA PRO A 335 -3.67 -17.67 -2.07
C PRO A 335 -3.06 -17.48 -3.46
N VAL A 336 -1.75 -17.52 -3.52
CA VAL A 336 -0.94 -17.42 -4.74
C VAL A 336 -0.12 -18.68 -4.90
N LYS A 337 -0.12 -19.25 -6.09
CA LYS A 337 0.69 -20.43 -6.41
C LYS A 337 1.99 -20.02 -7.05
N ARG A 338 3.10 -20.42 -6.46
CA ARG A 338 4.43 -20.35 -7.05
C ARG A 338 4.58 -21.46 -8.09
N LEU A 339 4.90 -21.09 -9.33
CA LEU A 339 4.88 -22.03 -10.46
C LEU A 339 6.12 -22.92 -10.52
N SER A 340 7.23 -22.56 -9.87
CA SER A 340 8.49 -23.33 -9.90
C SER A 340 8.39 -24.67 -9.17
N ASP A 341 7.64 -24.72 -8.06
CA ASP A 341 7.52 -25.91 -7.19
C ASP A 341 6.09 -26.23 -6.76
N GLY A 342 5.14 -25.40 -7.14
CA GLY A 342 3.73 -25.59 -6.82
C GLY A 342 3.31 -25.19 -5.40
N THR A 343 4.21 -24.57 -4.62
CA THR A 343 3.92 -24.05 -3.28
C THR A 343 2.83 -23.00 -3.34
N VAL A 344 1.93 -23.01 -2.37
CA VAL A 344 0.89 -21.99 -2.20
C VAL A 344 1.30 -21.08 -1.05
N GLU A 345 1.39 -19.78 -1.35
CA GLU A 345 1.68 -18.71 -0.40
C GLU A 345 0.40 -17.93 -0.13
N ILE A 346 0.17 -17.56 1.12
CA ILE A 346 -0.91 -16.64 1.47
C ILE A 346 -0.34 -15.23 1.47
N THR A 347 -0.94 -14.34 0.67
CA THR A 347 -0.36 -13.03 0.38
C THR A 347 -1.32 -11.89 0.72
N SER A 348 -0.75 -10.71 0.90
CA SER A 348 -1.49 -9.43 0.96
C SER A 348 -1.57 -8.84 -0.45
N MET A 349 -2.75 -8.37 -0.84
CA MET A 349 -2.97 -7.73 -2.14
C MET A 349 -3.74 -6.42 -2.00
N ASN A 350 -3.39 -5.45 -2.83
CA ASN A 350 -4.11 -4.19 -2.97
C ASN A 350 -3.90 -3.62 -4.37
N HIS A 351 -4.63 -4.14 -5.36
CA HIS A 351 -4.53 -3.65 -6.73
C HIS A 351 -5.87 -3.74 -7.47
N GLY A 352 -6.10 -2.79 -8.39
CA GLY A 352 -7.26 -2.75 -9.29
C GLY A 352 -6.89 -2.99 -10.76
N PHE A 353 -5.60 -3.14 -11.06
CA PHE A 353 -5.06 -3.44 -12.38
C PHE A 353 -4.16 -4.67 -12.30
N ALA A 354 -4.02 -5.39 -13.39
CA ALA A 354 -3.16 -6.56 -13.52
C ALA A 354 -2.40 -6.56 -14.85
N VAL A 355 -1.25 -7.23 -14.88
CA VAL A 355 -0.53 -7.51 -16.13
C VAL A 355 -1.25 -8.64 -16.87
N ASP A 356 -1.61 -8.42 -18.11
CA ASP A 356 -2.13 -9.48 -18.99
C ASP A 356 -1.02 -10.48 -19.33
N ALA A 357 -1.09 -11.66 -18.70
CA ALA A 357 -0.11 -12.73 -18.87
C ALA A 357 0.05 -13.18 -20.35
N ALA A 358 -1.00 -13.06 -21.17
CA ALA A 358 -0.96 -13.45 -22.57
C ALA A 358 -0.09 -12.53 -23.44
N THR A 359 0.19 -11.32 -22.93
CA THR A 359 1.01 -10.31 -23.63
C THR A 359 2.47 -10.30 -23.19
N LEU A 360 2.85 -11.12 -22.23
CA LEU A 360 4.25 -11.23 -21.79
C LEU A 360 5.14 -11.68 -22.96
N PRO A 361 6.30 -11.03 -23.19
CA PRO A 361 7.22 -11.45 -24.24
C PRO A 361 7.90 -12.79 -23.91
N ALA A 362 8.47 -13.44 -24.89
CA ALA A 362 9.04 -14.79 -24.76
C ALA A 362 10.17 -14.92 -23.72
N ASN A 363 10.88 -13.83 -23.40
CA ASN A 363 11.90 -13.77 -22.35
C ASN A 363 11.35 -13.47 -20.94
N ALA A 364 10.06 -13.19 -20.81
CA ALA A 364 9.39 -12.99 -19.53
C ALA A 364 8.61 -14.25 -19.15
N LYS A 365 8.98 -14.87 -18.04
CA LYS A 365 8.37 -16.11 -17.54
C LYS A 365 7.51 -15.83 -16.32
N ALA A 366 6.21 -16.16 -16.38
CA ALA A 366 5.34 -16.10 -15.20
C ALA A 366 5.89 -16.99 -14.07
N THR A 367 5.93 -16.46 -12.86
CA THR A 367 6.44 -17.13 -11.65
C THR A 367 5.35 -17.44 -10.64
N HIS A 368 4.31 -16.62 -10.59
CA HIS A 368 3.22 -16.71 -9.62
C HIS A 368 1.87 -16.48 -10.28
N VAL A 369 0.83 -17.16 -9.76
CA VAL A 369 -0.55 -17.05 -10.26
C VAL A 369 -1.54 -17.03 -9.12
N SER A 370 -2.56 -16.18 -9.19
CA SER A 370 -3.68 -16.14 -8.24
C SER A 370 -4.50 -17.43 -8.33
N LEU A 371 -4.82 -18.04 -7.19
CA LEU A 371 -5.73 -19.19 -7.14
C LEU A 371 -7.21 -18.77 -7.12
N PHE A 372 -7.52 -17.49 -7.03
CA PHE A 372 -8.89 -17.02 -7.09
C PHE A 372 -9.42 -16.91 -8.53
N ASP A 373 -8.58 -16.41 -9.46
CA ASP A 373 -9.02 -16.09 -10.82
C ASP A 373 -7.98 -16.38 -11.91
N GLY A 374 -6.79 -16.89 -11.55
CA GLY A 374 -5.73 -17.19 -12.51
C GLY A 374 -4.95 -16.00 -13.01
N SER A 375 -5.17 -14.79 -12.48
CA SER A 375 -4.42 -13.59 -12.87
C SER A 375 -2.93 -13.73 -12.57
N ASN A 376 -2.08 -13.05 -13.37
CA ASN A 376 -0.64 -13.02 -13.16
C ASN A 376 -0.31 -12.33 -11.83
N CYS A 377 0.46 -13.02 -10.99
CA CYS A 377 0.92 -12.51 -9.72
C CYS A 377 2.43 -12.34 -9.63
N GLY A 378 3.16 -12.56 -10.72
CA GLY A 378 4.59 -12.34 -10.80
C GLY A 378 5.21 -12.92 -12.04
N PHE A 379 6.31 -12.31 -12.49
CA PHE A 379 7.15 -12.83 -13.56
C PHE A 379 8.61 -12.44 -13.34
N GLU A 380 9.51 -13.13 -14.05
CA GLU A 380 10.94 -12.85 -14.09
C GLU A 380 11.44 -12.86 -15.53
N LEU A 381 12.54 -12.15 -15.80
CA LEU A 381 13.19 -12.15 -17.10
C LEU A 381 14.26 -13.23 -17.16
N ALA A 382 14.26 -14.03 -18.22
CA ALA A 382 15.17 -15.16 -18.38
C ALA A 382 16.62 -14.74 -18.68
N ASP A 383 16.81 -13.56 -19.25
CA ASP A 383 18.09 -13.02 -19.75
C ASP A 383 18.66 -11.90 -18.88
N GLN A 384 18.00 -11.56 -17.76
CA GLN A 384 18.38 -10.45 -16.88
C GLN A 384 17.98 -10.73 -15.44
N PRO A 385 18.69 -10.17 -14.44
CA PRO A 385 18.36 -10.31 -13.03
C PRO A 385 17.21 -9.37 -12.64
N ALA A 386 16.05 -9.53 -13.28
CA ALA A 386 14.87 -8.71 -13.05
C ALA A 386 13.65 -9.60 -12.78
N PHE A 387 12.92 -9.32 -11.71
CA PHE A 387 11.68 -10.00 -11.35
C PHE A 387 10.70 -9.07 -10.63
N SER A 388 9.45 -9.47 -10.58
CA SER A 388 8.42 -8.68 -9.92
C SER A 388 7.25 -9.53 -9.45
N VAL A 389 6.51 -9.00 -8.46
CA VAL A 389 5.28 -9.62 -7.94
C VAL A 389 4.16 -8.59 -7.82
N GLN A 390 2.93 -9.03 -8.07
CA GLN A 390 1.74 -8.19 -7.99
C GLN A 390 1.27 -8.00 -6.55
N TYR A 391 1.54 -8.96 -5.68
CA TYR A 391 1.19 -8.92 -4.26
C TYR A 391 2.26 -8.21 -3.43
N HIS A 392 1.97 -8.04 -2.14
CA HIS A 392 2.79 -7.31 -1.18
C HIS A 392 3.57 -8.27 -0.25
N PRO A 393 4.82 -8.64 -0.59
CA PRO A 393 5.63 -9.56 0.23
C PRO A 393 6.06 -8.94 1.56
N GLU A 394 6.00 -7.61 1.68
CA GLU A 394 6.25 -6.86 2.92
C GLU A 394 5.11 -6.99 3.92
N ALA A 395 3.93 -7.51 3.51
CA ALA A 395 2.71 -7.56 4.32
C ALA A 395 2.28 -6.17 4.85
N SER A 396 2.04 -6.02 6.15
CA SER A 396 1.64 -4.79 6.84
C SER A 396 0.36 -4.14 6.25
N PRO A 397 -0.81 -4.77 6.51
CA PRO A 397 -0.98 -6.03 7.24
C PRO A 397 -0.85 -7.26 6.35
N GLY A 398 -0.60 -8.42 6.94
CA GLY A 398 -0.67 -9.70 6.25
C GLY A 398 0.38 -10.72 6.67
N PRO A 399 0.34 -11.91 6.02
CA PRO A 399 1.31 -12.98 6.25
C PRO A 399 2.65 -12.68 5.58
N GLN A 400 3.71 -13.33 6.09
CA GLN A 400 5.10 -13.12 5.67
C GLN A 400 5.65 -14.26 4.80
N ASP A 401 4.79 -15.09 4.21
CA ASP A 401 5.18 -16.27 3.42
C ASP A 401 6.16 -15.93 2.29
N SER A 402 6.09 -14.71 1.77
CA SER A 402 6.86 -14.25 0.60
C SER A 402 8.05 -13.34 0.94
N HIS A 403 8.41 -13.20 2.22
CA HIS A 403 9.53 -12.35 2.66
C HIS A 403 10.86 -12.69 1.96
N TYR A 404 11.08 -13.97 1.62
CA TYR A 404 12.27 -14.46 0.91
C TYR A 404 12.59 -13.71 -0.40
N LEU A 405 11.61 -12.98 -0.97
CA LEU A 405 11.82 -12.21 -2.20
C LEU A 405 12.74 -11.01 -1.98
N PHE A 406 12.76 -10.43 -0.78
CA PHE A 406 13.71 -9.37 -0.42
C PHE A 406 15.13 -9.95 -0.30
N GLU A 407 15.28 -11.14 0.30
CA GLU A 407 16.56 -11.87 0.37
C GLU A 407 17.06 -12.25 -1.03
N LYS A 408 16.14 -12.73 -1.91
CA LYS A 408 16.45 -13.03 -3.33
C LYS A 408 17.01 -11.78 -4.02
N PHE A 409 16.37 -10.63 -3.84
CA PHE A 409 16.81 -9.37 -4.46
C PHE A 409 18.18 -8.93 -3.94
N ALA A 410 18.39 -8.92 -2.63
CA ALA A 410 19.68 -8.59 -2.02
C ALA A 410 20.79 -9.53 -2.50
N GLY A 411 20.51 -10.84 -2.58
CA GLY A 411 21.47 -11.85 -3.07
C GLY A 411 21.85 -11.71 -4.54
N MET A 412 21.06 -11.00 -5.36
CA MET A 412 21.42 -10.72 -6.75
C MET A 412 22.48 -9.63 -6.89
N MET A 413 22.77 -8.87 -5.82
CA MET A 413 23.68 -7.71 -5.81
C MET A 413 25.05 -8.00 -5.17
N GLY A 414 25.24 -9.19 -4.55
CA GLY A 414 26.47 -9.51 -3.81
C GLY A 414 27.04 -10.85 -4.08
#